data_8ffca163b263cdd8a7272506e04e1e76
#
_entry.id   8ffca163b263cdd8a7272506e04e1e76
#
_cell.length_a   1.000
_cell.length_b   1.000
_cell.length_c   1.000
_cell.angle_alpha   90.00
_cell.angle_beta   90.00
_cell.angle_gamma   90.00
#
_symmetry.space_group_name_H-M   'P 1'
#
loop_
_entity.id
_entity.type
_entity.pdbx_description
1 polymer ?
#
loop_
_entity_poly.entity_id
_entity_poly.type
_entity_poly.pdbx_seq_one_letter_code
_entity_poly.pdbx_strand_id
1 'polypeptide(L)'
;MVGVSKSFSPQKKVLNDIYLSFFYGAKIGIIGLNGAGKSTLLKIIAGIEKNYEGEVVFSPGYSVGYLEQDPQLDPEKTVRECVQEGVQPIMDMLAEYDAINMAFAEPDADFDKLLARQAELQDKLDSADAWNIDTRLDRAMDALRCPADDALVKHLSGGERRRVALCRLLLQQPDILLLDEPTNHLDA
;
A
#
# COMPACT_ATOMS: atom_id res chain seq x y z
N MET A 1 14.83 -0.32 15.43
CA MET A 1 15.74 -1.40 15.01
C MET A 1 16.88 -1.46 16.02
N VAL A 2 17.25 -2.65 16.44
CA VAL A 2 18.28 -2.87 17.47
C VAL A 2 19.23 -3.95 16.98
N GLY A 3 20.51 -3.60 16.77
CA GLY A 3 21.58 -4.52 16.38
C GLY A 3 21.37 -5.25 15.06
N VAL A 4 20.69 -4.63 14.09
CA VAL A 4 20.34 -5.30 12.84
C VAL A 4 21.53 -5.51 11.96
N SER A 5 21.81 -6.77 11.63
CA SER A 5 22.86 -7.19 10.72
C SER A 5 22.34 -8.14 9.65
N LYS A 6 22.87 -8.01 8.42
CA LYS A 6 22.51 -8.88 7.30
C LYS A 6 23.73 -9.23 6.46
N SER A 7 23.92 -10.50 6.23
CA SER A 7 24.90 -11.05 5.29
C SER A 7 24.20 -11.90 4.24
N PHE A 8 24.57 -11.76 2.98
CA PHE A 8 24.10 -12.63 1.88
C PHE A 8 25.06 -13.79 1.62
N SER A 9 26.31 -13.66 2.06
CA SER A 9 27.31 -14.72 2.09
C SER A 9 28.26 -14.46 3.27
N PRO A 10 29.05 -15.45 3.72
CA PRO A 10 30.01 -15.28 4.81
C PRO A 10 30.99 -14.12 4.61
N GLN A 11 31.23 -13.76 3.35
CA GLN A 11 32.19 -12.71 2.99
C GLN A 11 31.52 -11.37 2.63
N LYS A 12 30.17 -11.32 2.47
CA LYS A 12 29.44 -10.12 2.08
C LYS A 12 28.42 -9.72 3.13
N LYS A 13 28.91 -9.02 4.16
CA LYS A 13 28.06 -8.34 5.14
C LYS A 13 27.56 -7.02 4.54
N VAL A 14 26.23 -6.87 4.42
CA VAL A 14 25.59 -5.71 3.79
C VAL A 14 25.13 -4.70 4.82
N LEU A 15 24.60 -5.20 5.95
CA LEU A 15 24.26 -4.38 7.12
C LEU A 15 25.04 -4.88 8.31
N ASN A 16 25.58 -3.98 9.12
CA ASN A 16 26.41 -4.32 10.25
C ASN A 16 25.99 -3.54 11.49
N ASP A 17 25.36 -4.20 12.43
CA ASP A 17 25.02 -3.69 13.77
C ASP A 17 24.27 -2.34 13.72
N ILE A 18 23.17 -2.28 12.98
CA ILE A 18 22.39 -1.07 12.73
C ILE A 18 21.43 -0.82 13.88
N TYR A 19 21.53 0.39 14.48
CA TYR A 19 20.62 0.92 15.48
C TYR A 19 19.90 2.14 14.89
N LEU A 20 18.59 2.07 14.74
CA LEU A 20 17.77 3.16 14.21
C LEU A 20 16.47 3.29 14.98
N SER A 21 16.11 4.52 15.30
CA SER A 21 14.81 4.87 15.86
C SER A 21 14.18 5.98 15.03
N PHE A 22 12.90 5.86 14.72
CA PHE A 22 12.16 6.84 13.95
C PHE A 22 11.07 7.45 14.82
N PHE A 23 10.94 8.77 14.78
CA PHE A 23 9.86 9.49 15.43
C PHE A 23 8.65 9.55 14.50
N TYR A 24 7.46 9.61 15.08
CA TYR A 24 6.22 9.80 14.33
C TYR A 24 6.29 11.08 13.47
N GLY A 25 5.82 10.98 12.23
CA GLY A 25 5.83 12.09 11.27
C GLY A 25 7.21 12.46 10.71
N ALA A 26 8.28 11.75 11.07
CA ALA A 26 9.61 12.03 10.53
C ALA A 26 9.70 11.66 9.03
N LYS A 27 10.31 12.57 8.24
CA LYS A 27 10.69 12.31 6.86
C LYS A 27 12.19 12.04 6.81
N ILE A 28 12.57 10.82 6.41
CA ILE A 28 13.94 10.34 6.52
C ILE A 28 14.45 9.90 5.15
N GLY A 29 15.58 10.46 4.71
CA GLY A 29 16.28 10.05 3.51
C GLY A 29 17.43 9.10 3.84
N ILE A 30 17.50 7.96 3.12
CA ILE A 30 18.61 7.01 3.20
C ILE A 30 19.49 7.20 1.97
N ILE A 31 20.72 7.67 2.17
CA ILE A 31 21.66 7.98 1.11
C ILE A 31 22.86 7.01 1.15
N GLY A 32 23.33 6.58 -0.01
CA GLY A 32 24.49 5.71 -0.15
C GLY A 32 24.68 5.20 -1.56
N LEU A 33 25.83 4.63 -1.87
CA LEU A 33 26.16 4.06 -3.16
C LEU A 33 25.24 2.86 -3.51
N ASN A 34 25.21 2.50 -4.79
CA ASN A 34 24.53 1.27 -5.23
C ASN A 34 25.19 0.05 -4.57
N GLY A 35 24.35 -0.86 -4.06
CA GLY A 35 24.82 -2.02 -3.29
C GLY A 35 25.15 -1.77 -1.82
N ALA A 36 25.01 -0.54 -1.31
CA ALA A 36 25.25 -0.20 0.11
C ALA A 36 24.22 -0.78 1.09
N GLY A 37 23.18 -1.46 0.60
CA GLY A 37 22.18 -2.12 1.44
C GLY A 37 20.90 -1.31 1.71
N LYS A 38 20.69 -0.18 1.03
CA LYS A 38 19.48 0.67 1.19
C LYS A 38 18.18 -0.13 1.04
N SER A 39 18.02 -0.81 -0.11
CA SER A 39 16.83 -1.65 -0.37
C SER A 39 16.72 -2.81 0.61
N THR A 40 17.84 -3.40 1.04
CA THR A 40 17.85 -4.47 2.05
C THR A 40 17.33 -3.95 3.39
N LEU A 41 17.76 -2.76 3.80
CA LEU A 41 17.29 -2.12 5.03
C LEU A 41 15.78 -1.84 4.96
N LEU A 42 15.29 -1.27 3.86
CA LEU A 42 13.87 -1.00 3.65
C LEU A 42 13.05 -2.30 3.66
N LYS A 43 13.52 -3.37 3.01
CA LYS A 43 12.85 -4.69 3.00
C LYS A 43 12.79 -5.33 4.40
N ILE A 44 13.81 -5.14 5.22
CA ILE A 44 13.80 -5.59 6.62
C ILE A 44 12.77 -4.80 7.42
N ILE A 45 12.73 -3.47 7.26
CA ILE A 45 11.71 -2.62 7.91
C ILE A 45 10.30 -3.00 7.43
N ALA A 46 10.13 -3.28 6.14
CA ALA A 46 8.84 -3.70 5.58
C ALA A 46 8.41 -5.12 6.02
N GLY A 47 9.28 -5.88 6.70
CA GLY A 47 9.02 -7.27 7.09
C GLY A 47 9.05 -8.28 5.93
N ILE A 48 9.54 -7.87 4.76
CA ILE A 48 9.70 -8.70 3.56
C ILE A 48 10.93 -9.60 3.70
N GLU A 49 12.07 -9.00 4.10
CA GLU A 49 13.29 -9.75 4.39
C GLU A 49 13.28 -10.16 5.87
N LYS A 50 13.17 -11.46 6.13
CA LYS A 50 13.07 -12.03 7.49
C LYS A 50 14.36 -12.67 7.98
N ASN A 51 15.31 -12.90 7.09
CA ASN A 51 16.57 -13.54 7.43
C ASN A 51 17.65 -12.48 7.75
N TYR A 52 17.66 -12.00 8.99
CA TYR A 52 18.64 -11.04 9.52
C TYR A 52 18.86 -11.29 11.01
N GLU A 53 19.95 -10.78 11.56
CA GLU A 53 20.25 -10.76 13.00
C GLU A 53 19.75 -9.45 13.60
N GLY A 54 19.40 -9.45 14.90
CA GLY A 54 18.87 -8.30 15.61
C GLY A 54 17.35 -8.23 15.59
N GLU A 55 16.79 -7.07 15.88
CA GLU A 55 15.35 -6.91 16.10
C GLU A 55 14.80 -5.64 15.43
N VAL A 56 13.61 -5.76 14.85
CA VAL A 56 12.80 -4.64 14.36
C VAL A 56 11.48 -4.63 15.11
N VAL A 57 11.27 -3.57 15.88
CA VAL A 57 10.06 -3.40 16.69
C VAL A 57 9.27 -2.20 16.19
N PHE A 58 7.98 -2.39 15.94
CA PHE A 58 7.02 -1.33 15.69
C PHE A 58 6.10 -1.14 16.88
N SER A 59 5.62 0.08 17.07
CA SER A 59 4.51 0.29 17.97
C SER A 59 3.27 -0.46 17.46
N PRO A 60 2.47 -1.07 18.35
CA PRO A 60 1.28 -1.82 17.93
C PRO A 60 0.32 -0.95 17.11
N GLY A 61 -0.29 -1.54 16.08
CA GLY A 61 -1.31 -0.91 15.26
C GLY A 61 -0.79 -0.08 14.08
N TYR A 62 0.52 0.04 13.88
CA TYR A 62 1.07 0.75 12.72
C TYR A 62 1.10 -0.15 11.47
N SER A 63 0.56 0.37 10.39
CA SER A 63 0.64 -0.24 9.06
C SER A 63 1.90 0.23 8.31
N VAL A 64 2.49 -0.66 7.52
CA VAL A 64 3.70 -0.36 6.74
C VAL A 64 3.42 -0.60 5.27
N GLY A 65 3.60 0.44 4.45
CA GLY A 65 3.54 0.37 3.01
C GLY A 65 4.94 0.44 2.40
N TYR A 66 5.22 -0.38 1.40
CA TYR A 66 6.51 -0.44 0.74
C TYR A 66 6.37 -0.37 -0.78
N LEU A 67 7.02 0.62 -1.40
CA LEU A 67 7.17 0.71 -2.84
C LEU A 67 8.50 0.10 -3.25
N GLU A 68 8.44 -1.01 -3.96
CA GLU A 68 9.62 -1.66 -4.54
C GLU A 68 10.18 -0.84 -5.71
N GLN A 69 11.48 -1.04 -5.99
CA GLN A 69 12.13 -0.46 -7.15
C GLN A 69 11.49 -0.90 -8.48
N ASP A 70 11.06 -2.17 -8.57
CA ASP A 70 10.30 -2.73 -9.72
C ASP A 70 9.00 -3.38 -9.19
N PRO A 71 7.93 -2.58 -9.04
CA PRO A 71 6.70 -3.06 -8.43
C PRO A 71 6.01 -4.08 -9.33
N GLN A 72 5.61 -5.19 -8.73
CA GLN A 72 4.85 -6.24 -9.39
C GLN A 72 3.37 -5.89 -9.37
N LEU A 73 2.79 -5.69 -10.54
CA LEU A 73 1.37 -5.50 -10.77
C LEU A 73 0.86 -6.65 -11.65
N ASP A 74 -0.41 -7.00 -11.51
CA ASP A 74 -1.04 -8.02 -12.34
C ASP A 74 -1.10 -7.54 -13.80
N PRO A 75 -0.45 -8.22 -14.76
CA PRO A 75 -0.38 -7.77 -16.15
C PRO A 75 -1.73 -7.79 -16.88
N GLU A 76 -2.69 -8.59 -16.40
CA GLU A 76 -4.02 -8.74 -17.02
C GLU A 76 -5.04 -7.73 -16.51
N LYS A 77 -4.71 -6.98 -15.45
CA LYS A 77 -5.56 -5.91 -14.91
C LYS A 77 -5.36 -4.59 -15.63
N THR A 78 -6.39 -3.77 -15.58
CA THR A 78 -6.34 -2.37 -15.97
C THR A 78 -5.67 -1.51 -14.90
N VAL A 79 -5.28 -0.29 -15.26
CA VAL A 79 -4.74 0.70 -14.32
C VAL A 79 -5.73 0.96 -13.19
N ARG A 80 -7.02 1.18 -13.54
CA ARG A 80 -8.08 1.43 -12.56
C ARG A 80 -8.22 0.30 -11.57
N GLU A 81 -8.27 -0.95 -12.03
CA GLU A 81 -8.37 -2.13 -11.17
C GLU A 81 -7.18 -2.26 -10.22
N CYS A 82 -5.96 -2.01 -10.71
CA CYS A 82 -4.77 -2.03 -9.85
C CYS A 82 -4.78 -0.92 -8.78
N VAL A 83 -5.26 0.26 -9.12
CA VAL A 83 -5.35 1.38 -8.16
C VAL A 83 -6.44 1.12 -7.12
N GLN A 84 -7.58 0.55 -7.53
CA GLN A 84 -8.68 0.16 -6.64
C GLN A 84 -8.27 -0.85 -5.57
N GLU A 85 -7.30 -1.73 -5.84
CA GLU A 85 -6.76 -2.63 -4.82
C GLU A 85 -6.26 -1.89 -3.56
N GLY A 86 -5.82 -0.65 -3.71
CA GLY A 86 -5.39 0.20 -2.58
C GLY A 86 -6.51 0.57 -1.62
N VAL A 87 -7.75 0.48 -2.06
CA VAL A 87 -8.96 0.81 -1.28
C VAL A 87 -9.92 -0.38 -1.20
N GLN A 88 -9.42 -1.59 -1.44
CA GLN A 88 -10.24 -2.81 -1.47
C GLN A 88 -11.13 -2.97 -0.22
N PRO A 89 -10.64 -2.74 1.02
CA PRO A 89 -11.51 -2.83 2.20
C PRO A 89 -12.72 -1.88 2.16
N ILE A 90 -12.56 -0.69 1.55
CA ILE A 90 -13.67 0.26 1.38
C ILE A 90 -14.63 -0.25 0.32
N MET A 91 -14.12 -0.76 -0.81
CA MET A 91 -14.94 -1.34 -1.88
C MET A 91 -15.76 -2.54 -1.38
N ASP A 92 -15.14 -3.39 -0.55
CA ASP A 92 -15.82 -4.55 0.04
C ASP A 92 -16.97 -4.11 0.98
N MET A 93 -16.75 -3.06 1.78
CA MET A 93 -17.79 -2.49 2.66
C MET A 93 -18.95 -1.87 1.83
N LEU A 94 -18.65 -1.18 0.73
CA LEU A 94 -19.68 -0.63 -0.16
C LEU A 94 -20.49 -1.75 -0.81
N ALA A 95 -19.84 -2.80 -1.29
CA ALA A 95 -20.52 -3.96 -1.87
C ALA A 95 -21.40 -4.69 -0.84
N GLU A 96 -20.93 -4.83 0.40
CA GLU A 96 -21.73 -5.41 1.49
C GLU A 96 -22.95 -4.52 1.81
N TYR A 97 -22.78 -3.19 1.85
CA TYR A 97 -23.86 -2.25 2.07
C TYR A 97 -24.94 -2.35 0.99
N ASP A 98 -24.55 -2.44 -0.28
CA ASP A 98 -25.46 -2.62 -1.40
C ASP A 98 -26.18 -3.97 -1.33
N ALA A 99 -25.47 -5.05 -0.97
CA ALA A 99 -26.06 -6.36 -0.79
C ALA A 99 -27.13 -6.38 0.33
N ILE A 100 -26.89 -5.66 1.44
CA ILE A 100 -27.87 -5.49 2.53
C ILE A 100 -29.11 -4.74 2.01
N ASN A 101 -28.91 -3.67 1.22
CA ASN A 101 -30.04 -2.91 0.64
C ASN A 101 -30.91 -3.81 -0.26
N MET A 102 -30.30 -4.72 -1.03
CA MET A 102 -31.05 -5.70 -1.83
C MET A 102 -31.75 -6.74 -0.96
N ALA A 103 -31.10 -7.19 0.12
CA ALA A 103 -31.66 -8.21 1.02
C ALA A 103 -32.95 -7.77 1.74
N PHE A 104 -33.20 -6.46 1.90
CA PHE A 104 -34.46 -5.95 2.44
C PHE A 104 -35.69 -6.29 1.57
N ALA A 105 -35.51 -6.58 0.29
CA ALA A 105 -36.58 -6.97 -0.62
C ALA A 105 -36.94 -8.46 -0.55
N GLU A 106 -36.15 -9.28 0.15
CA GLU A 106 -36.39 -10.71 0.28
C GLU A 106 -37.58 -11.00 1.20
N PRO A 107 -38.46 -11.98 0.87
CA PRO A 107 -39.66 -12.28 1.67
C PRO A 107 -39.37 -12.72 3.10
N ASP A 108 -38.23 -13.37 3.34
CA ASP A 108 -37.81 -13.93 4.63
C ASP A 108 -36.75 -13.07 5.33
N ALA A 109 -36.64 -11.77 4.98
CA ALA A 109 -35.61 -10.88 5.51
C ALA A 109 -35.73 -10.69 7.03
N ASP A 110 -34.63 -10.87 7.73
CA ASP A 110 -34.48 -10.49 9.15
C ASP A 110 -34.17 -9.00 9.24
N PHE A 111 -35.21 -8.17 9.28
CA PHE A 111 -35.09 -6.71 9.26
C PHE A 111 -34.25 -6.16 10.41
N ASP A 112 -34.39 -6.70 11.61
CA ASP A 112 -33.64 -6.20 12.77
C ASP A 112 -32.14 -6.41 12.60
N LYS A 113 -31.75 -7.59 12.12
CA LYS A 113 -30.35 -7.92 11.86
C LYS A 113 -29.76 -7.12 10.70
N LEU A 114 -30.52 -6.97 9.61
CA LEU A 114 -30.08 -6.19 8.45
C LEU A 114 -29.92 -4.71 8.83
N LEU A 115 -30.86 -4.12 9.58
CA LEU A 115 -30.77 -2.73 10.03
C LEU A 115 -29.56 -2.50 10.95
N ALA A 116 -29.31 -3.41 11.90
CA ALA A 116 -28.15 -3.29 12.78
C ALA A 116 -26.84 -3.35 11.99
N ARG A 117 -26.74 -4.26 11.01
CA ARG A 117 -25.52 -4.38 10.18
C ARG A 117 -25.35 -3.20 9.22
N GLN A 118 -26.44 -2.71 8.63
CA GLN A 118 -26.45 -1.53 7.77
C GLN A 118 -25.93 -0.30 8.52
N ALA A 119 -26.44 -0.06 9.75
CA ALA A 119 -26.01 1.07 10.56
C ALA A 119 -24.51 1.00 10.89
N GLU A 120 -24.00 -0.19 11.29
CA GLU A 120 -22.57 -0.39 11.55
C GLU A 120 -21.70 -0.08 10.32
N LEU A 121 -22.14 -0.55 9.13
CA LEU A 121 -21.42 -0.31 7.89
C LEU A 121 -21.46 1.16 7.47
N GLN A 122 -22.62 1.81 7.64
CA GLN A 122 -22.77 3.22 7.33
C GLN A 122 -21.82 4.08 8.16
N ASP A 123 -21.72 3.85 9.45
CA ASP A 123 -20.79 4.57 10.33
C ASP A 123 -19.33 4.41 9.87
N LYS A 124 -18.95 3.20 9.43
CA LYS A 124 -17.61 2.93 8.90
C LYS A 124 -17.37 3.62 7.56
N LEU A 125 -18.34 3.56 6.64
CA LEU A 125 -18.27 4.19 5.32
C LEU A 125 -18.21 5.71 5.43
N ASP A 126 -18.99 6.32 6.33
CA ASP A 126 -18.96 7.75 6.61
C ASP A 126 -17.60 8.18 7.17
N SER A 127 -17.06 7.42 8.13
CA SER A 127 -15.75 7.69 8.72
C SER A 127 -14.60 7.58 7.72
N ALA A 128 -14.75 6.71 6.70
CA ALA A 128 -13.75 6.50 5.64
C ALA A 128 -13.94 7.43 4.43
N ASP A 129 -14.95 8.32 4.43
CA ASP A 129 -15.38 9.12 3.26
C ASP A 129 -15.55 8.25 1.99
N ALA A 130 -16.19 7.08 2.18
CA ALA A 130 -16.28 6.04 1.16
C ALA A 130 -17.18 6.41 -0.01
N TRP A 131 -18.19 7.26 0.23
CA TRP A 131 -19.16 7.68 -0.81
C TRP A 131 -18.52 8.49 -1.95
N ASN A 132 -17.35 9.08 -1.71
CA ASN A 132 -16.59 9.83 -2.68
C ASN A 132 -15.38 9.07 -3.23
N ILE A 133 -15.36 7.72 -3.08
CA ILE A 133 -14.16 6.91 -3.38
C ILE A 133 -13.72 7.06 -4.83
N ASP A 134 -14.64 7.08 -5.80
CA ASP A 134 -14.30 7.24 -7.21
C ASP A 134 -13.62 8.58 -7.48
N THR A 135 -14.12 9.67 -6.91
CA THR A 135 -13.50 10.99 -7.03
C THR A 135 -12.10 11.02 -6.39
N ARG A 136 -11.90 10.28 -5.28
CA ARG A 136 -10.58 10.15 -4.63
C ARG A 136 -9.60 9.38 -5.51
N LEU A 137 -10.05 8.30 -6.14
CA LEU A 137 -9.26 7.52 -7.09
C LEU A 137 -8.83 8.40 -8.27
N ASP A 138 -9.78 9.09 -8.91
CA ASP A 138 -9.52 9.96 -10.05
C ASP A 138 -8.50 11.05 -9.71
N ARG A 139 -8.69 11.74 -8.59
CA ARG A 139 -7.75 12.77 -8.13
C ARG A 139 -6.35 12.24 -7.84
N ALA A 140 -6.26 11.04 -7.25
CA ALA A 140 -4.97 10.42 -6.97
C ALA A 140 -4.25 10.01 -8.26
N MET A 141 -4.99 9.44 -9.22
CA MET A 141 -4.47 9.04 -10.52
C MET A 141 -4.01 10.25 -11.34
N ASP A 142 -4.79 11.33 -11.37
CA ASP A 142 -4.43 12.57 -12.02
C ASP A 142 -3.18 13.22 -11.40
N ALA A 143 -3.12 13.29 -10.06
CA ALA A 143 -1.99 13.89 -9.34
C ALA A 143 -0.66 13.17 -9.62
N LEU A 144 -0.71 11.85 -9.81
CA LEU A 144 0.46 11.03 -10.14
C LEU A 144 0.65 10.83 -11.65
N ARG A 145 -0.18 11.45 -12.48
CA ARG A 145 -0.14 11.29 -13.94
C ARG A 145 -0.14 9.81 -14.34
N CYS A 146 -1.04 9.03 -13.74
CA CYS A 146 -1.23 7.64 -14.11
C CYS A 146 -1.68 7.55 -15.58
N PRO A 147 -1.42 6.42 -16.27
CA PRO A 147 -1.99 6.15 -17.59
C PRO A 147 -3.52 6.09 -17.55
N ALA A 148 -4.14 6.00 -18.73
CA ALA A 148 -5.59 5.88 -18.86
C ALA A 148 -6.14 4.69 -18.05
N ASP A 149 -7.32 4.86 -17.48
CA ASP A 149 -7.97 3.92 -16.57
C ASP A 149 -8.10 2.51 -17.14
N ASP A 150 -8.40 2.40 -18.43
CA ASP A 150 -8.62 1.17 -19.19
C ASP A 150 -7.34 0.57 -19.77
N ALA A 151 -6.19 1.24 -19.63
CA ALA A 151 -4.92 0.72 -20.10
C ALA A 151 -4.53 -0.55 -19.32
N LEU A 152 -4.14 -1.61 -20.04
CA LEU A 152 -3.67 -2.85 -19.43
C LEU A 152 -2.24 -2.70 -18.92
N VAL A 153 -1.99 -3.21 -17.72
CA VAL A 153 -0.68 -3.14 -17.04
C VAL A 153 0.46 -3.72 -17.89
N LYS A 154 0.21 -4.77 -18.66
CA LYS A 154 1.22 -5.39 -19.55
C LYS A 154 1.75 -4.45 -20.64
N HIS A 155 1.01 -3.41 -20.99
CA HIS A 155 1.43 -2.45 -22.01
C HIS A 155 2.14 -1.22 -21.44
N LEU A 156 2.22 -1.10 -20.11
CA LEU A 156 2.82 0.05 -19.44
C LEU A 156 4.35 -0.02 -19.45
N SER A 157 4.97 1.13 -19.58
CA SER A 157 6.40 1.30 -19.31
C SER A 157 6.71 1.07 -17.82
N GLY A 158 8.00 0.87 -17.49
CA GLY A 158 8.42 0.71 -16.09
C GLY A 158 8.06 1.93 -15.22
N GLY A 159 8.20 3.13 -15.76
CA GLY A 159 7.83 4.37 -15.05
C GLY A 159 6.33 4.49 -14.81
N GLU A 160 5.49 4.09 -15.78
CA GLU A 160 4.04 4.08 -15.64
C GLU A 160 3.59 3.05 -14.61
N ARG A 161 4.10 1.81 -14.66
CA ARG A 161 3.82 0.79 -13.63
C ARG A 161 4.15 1.29 -12.23
N ARG A 162 5.27 2.01 -12.10
CA ARG A 162 5.69 2.56 -10.81
C ARG A 162 4.74 3.65 -10.31
N ARG A 163 4.26 4.55 -11.20
CA ARG A 163 3.26 5.56 -10.82
C ARG A 163 1.94 4.92 -10.36
N VAL A 164 1.48 3.90 -11.06
CA VAL A 164 0.28 3.12 -10.68
C VAL A 164 0.47 2.44 -9.32
N ALA A 165 1.61 1.79 -9.09
CA ALA A 165 1.93 1.15 -7.81
C ALA A 165 2.03 2.17 -6.67
N LEU A 166 2.63 3.33 -6.91
CA LEU A 166 2.69 4.42 -5.94
C LEU A 166 1.29 4.97 -5.63
N CYS A 167 0.44 5.15 -6.65
CA CYS A 167 -0.94 5.58 -6.48
C CYS A 167 -1.72 4.62 -5.59
N ARG A 168 -1.66 3.32 -5.89
CA ARG A 168 -2.25 2.26 -5.07
C ARG A 168 -1.77 2.32 -3.63
N LEU A 169 -0.46 2.46 -3.42
CA LEU A 169 0.14 2.49 -2.10
C LEU A 169 -0.29 3.72 -1.28
N LEU A 170 -0.34 4.91 -1.90
CA LEU A 170 -0.77 6.13 -1.22
C LEU A 170 -2.25 6.10 -0.84
N LEU A 171 -3.08 5.45 -1.63
CA LEU A 171 -4.51 5.27 -1.33
C LEU A 171 -4.75 4.33 -0.15
N GLN A 172 -3.83 3.40 0.14
CA GLN A 172 -3.85 2.56 1.36
C GLN A 172 -3.62 3.38 2.64
N GLN A 173 -3.04 4.59 2.52
CA GLN A 173 -2.72 5.48 3.64
C GLN A 173 -1.94 4.78 4.78
N PRO A 174 -0.82 4.12 4.49
CA PRO A 174 -0.05 3.45 5.52
C PRO A 174 0.55 4.46 6.51
N ASP A 175 0.66 4.08 7.79
CA ASP A 175 1.27 4.92 8.83
C ASP A 175 2.76 5.14 8.59
N ILE A 176 3.42 4.13 8.00
CA ILE A 176 4.83 4.17 7.62
C ILE A 176 4.94 3.89 6.13
N LEU A 177 5.44 4.86 5.38
CA LEU A 177 5.65 4.75 3.95
C LEU A 177 7.13 4.58 3.64
N LEU A 178 7.50 3.45 3.05
CA LEU A 178 8.85 3.11 2.62
C LEU A 178 8.94 3.17 1.10
N LEU A 179 9.82 4.02 0.59
CA LEU A 179 9.99 4.22 -0.85
C LEU A 179 11.43 3.86 -1.26
N ASP A 180 11.59 2.84 -2.09
CA ASP A 180 12.89 2.44 -2.64
C ASP A 180 13.14 3.13 -3.97
N GLU A 181 14.09 4.07 -3.98
CA GLU A 181 14.47 4.89 -5.13
C GLU A 181 13.26 5.58 -5.83
N PRO A 182 12.41 6.35 -5.11
CA PRO A 182 11.13 6.81 -5.61
C PRO A 182 11.21 7.71 -6.85
N THR A 183 12.36 8.32 -7.11
CA THR A 183 12.54 9.27 -8.22
C THR A 183 13.09 8.61 -9.50
N ASN A 184 13.56 7.36 -9.45
CA ASN A 184 14.02 6.69 -10.65
C ASN A 184 12.87 6.49 -11.64
N HIS A 185 13.07 6.92 -12.87
CA HIS A 185 12.10 6.84 -13.98
C HIS A 185 10.82 7.70 -13.83
N LEU A 186 10.78 8.70 -12.92
CA LEU A 186 9.67 9.66 -12.87
C LEU A 186 9.87 10.82 -13.85
N ASP A 187 11.07 11.02 -14.39
CA ASP A 187 11.45 12.15 -15.24
C ASP A 187 11.47 11.79 -16.75
N ALA A 188 10.64 10.85 -17.19
CA ALA A 188 10.53 10.51 -18.61
C ALA A 188 9.22 10.99 -19.22
#